data_3cba999dc33d79be1f3eb96c799c24de
#
_entry.id   3cba999dc33d79be1f3eb96c799c24de
#
_cell.length_a   1.000
_cell.length_b   1.000
_cell.length_c   1.000
_cell.angle_alpha   90.00
_cell.angle_beta   90.00
_cell.angle_gamma   90.00
#
_symmetry.space_group_name_H-M   'P 1'
#
loop_
_entity.id
_entity.type
_entity.pdbx_description
1 polymer ?
#
loop_
_entity_poly.entity_id
_entity_poly.type
_entity_poly.pdbx_seq_one_letter_code
_entity_poly.pdbx_strand_id
1 'polypeptide(L)'
;MKYTVEGTDINFDQEVLKSNVPVLVDFWAPWCGPCRMVAPILDEIAREYQGKLKVVKLNTDENQMVAMKYGIRSIPTLGIFKDGEVVDAVIGAAPKKYLEEKIKSHVSVN
;
A
#
# COMPACT_ATOMS: atom_id res chain seq x y z
N MET A 1 6.03 -16.29 -7.39
CA MET A 1 5.14 -15.32 -8.06
C MET A 1 4.86 -14.16 -7.12
N LYS A 2 4.93 -12.95 -7.62
CA LYS A 2 4.64 -11.77 -6.82
C LYS A 2 3.18 -11.39 -6.96
N TYR A 3 2.55 -11.13 -5.83
CA TYR A 3 1.16 -10.66 -5.79
C TYR A 3 1.07 -9.16 -5.59
N THR A 4 2.19 -8.51 -5.27
CA THR A 4 2.24 -7.04 -5.14
C THR A 4 2.63 -6.41 -6.48
N VAL A 5 2.21 -5.15 -6.65
CA VAL A 5 2.50 -4.36 -7.86
C VAL A 5 3.52 -3.31 -7.50
N GLU A 6 4.49 -3.09 -8.37
CA GLU A 6 5.44 -2.01 -8.17
C GLU A 6 4.82 -0.70 -8.64
N GLY A 7 4.65 0.26 -7.73
CA GLY A 7 4.14 1.58 -8.05
C GLY A 7 5.28 2.55 -8.33
N THR A 8 5.05 3.47 -9.26
CA THR A 8 6.03 4.50 -9.62
C THR A 8 5.30 5.82 -9.79
N ASP A 9 6.08 6.92 -9.87
CA ASP A 9 5.53 8.23 -10.18
C ASP A 9 4.76 8.21 -11.51
N ILE A 10 5.21 7.36 -12.45
CA ILE A 10 4.62 7.26 -13.77
C ILE A 10 3.31 6.48 -13.76
N ASN A 11 3.24 5.35 -13.04
CA ASN A 11 2.07 4.46 -13.11
C ASN A 11 1.08 4.64 -11.96
N PHE A 12 1.34 5.56 -11.03
CA PHE A 12 0.50 5.70 -9.84
C PHE A 12 -0.95 6.00 -10.18
N ASP A 13 -1.17 6.88 -11.15
CA ASP A 13 -2.53 7.22 -11.57
C ASP A 13 -3.28 5.98 -12.03
N GLN A 14 -2.66 5.20 -12.92
CA GLN A 14 -3.29 4.00 -13.49
C GLN A 14 -3.47 2.89 -12.46
N GLU A 15 -2.42 2.61 -11.69
CA GLU A 15 -2.44 1.46 -10.78
C GLU A 15 -3.19 1.72 -9.48
N VAL A 16 -3.23 2.96 -9.01
CA VAL A 16 -3.84 3.30 -7.73
C VAL A 16 -5.11 4.12 -7.92
N LEU A 17 -5.02 5.28 -8.55
CA LEU A 17 -6.14 6.22 -8.59
C LEU A 17 -7.30 5.74 -9.45
N LYS A 18 -7.01 4.99 -10.51
CA LYS A 18 -8.03 4.44 -11.43
C LYS A 18 -8.35 2.97 -11.15
N SER A 19 -7.90 2.44 -10.04
CA SER A 19 -8.15 1.04 -9.70
C SER A 19 -9.62 0.78 -9.43
N ASN A 20 -10.13 -0.35 -9.89
CA ASN A 20 -11.50 -0.79 -9.67
C ASN A 20 -11.71 -1.40 -8.29
N VAL A 21 -10.62 -1.69 -7.57
CA VAL A 21 -10.68 -2.25 -6.21
C VAL A 21 -9.87 -1.35 -5.29
N PRO A 22 -10.13 -1.40 -3.96
CA PRO A 22 -9.30 -0.65 -3.02
C PRO A 22 -7.83 -1.03 -3.16
N VAL A 23 -6.94 -0.07 -2.89
CA VAL A 23 -5.50 -0.27 -3.04
C VAL A 23 -4.82 0.07 -1.72
N LEU A 24 -3.98 -0.85 -1.26
CA LEU A 24 -3.10 -0.60 -0.13
C LEU A 24 -1.74 -0.20 -0.72
N VAL A 25 -1.34 1.04 -0.50
CA VAL A 25 -0.05 1.54 -0.99
C VAL A 25 0.95 1.54 0.15
N ASP A 26 2.06 0.84 -0.05
CA ASP A 26 3.18 0.77 0.88
C ASP A 26 4.25 1.76 0.43
N PHE A 27 4.36 2.87 1.13
CA PHE A 27 5.45 3.84 0.89
C PHE A 27 6.64 3.38 1.71
N TRP A 28 7.70 2.94 1.04
CA TRP A 28 8.85 2.27 1.68
C TRP A 28 10.17 2.74 1.09
N ALA A 29 11.27 2.28 1.68
CA ALA A 29 12.62 2.50 1.12
C ALA A 29 13.49 1.28 1.47
N PRO A 30 14.50 0.98 0.62
CA PRO A 30 15.34 -0.23 0.82
C PRO A 30 16.13 -0.22 2.13
N TRP A 31 16.50 0.95 2.64
CA TRP A 31 17.30 1.08 3.86
C TRP A 31 16.47 1.05 5.14
N CYS A 32 15.18 0.93 5.02
CA CYS A 32 14.25 1.05 6.15
C CYS A 32 13.99 -0.31 6.81
N GLY A 33 14.45 -0.48 8.04
CA GLY A 33 14.28 -1.73 8.79
C GLY A 33 12.81 -2.11 9.01
N PRO A 34 11.99 -1.21 9.55
CA PRO A 34 10.56 -1.51 9.75
C PRO A 34 9.83 -1.84 8.44
N CYS A 35 10.25 -1.24 7.31
CA CYS A 35 9.69 -1.57 6.00
C CYS A 35 9.94 -3.03 5.64
N ARG A 36 11.14 -3.53 5.96
CA ARG A 36 11.48 -4.93 5.69
C ARG A 36 10.71 -5.89 6.60
N MET A 37 10.35 -5.45 7.80
CA MET A 37 9.55 -6.27 8.71
C MET A 37 8.12 -6.45 8.20
N VAL A 38 7.55 -5.43 7.58
CA VAL A 38 6.16 -5.47 7.11
C VAL A 38 6.04 -6.11 5.73
N ALA A 39 7.14 -6.17 4.96
CA ALA A 39 7.10 -6.68 3.59
C ALA A 39 6.49 -8.09 3.47
N PRO A 40 6.90 -9.10 4.27
CA PRO A 40 6.29 -10.43 4.13
C PRO A 40 4.82 -10.44 4.51
N ILE A 41 4.41 -9.57 5.43
CA ILE A 41 2.99 -9.45 5.80
C ILE A 41 2.18 -8.93 4.62
N LEU A 42 2.72 -7.94 3.92
CA LEU A 42 2.05 -7.37 2.73
C LEU A 42 1.97 -8.36 1.59
N ASP A 43 2.99 -9.20 1.44
CA ASP A 43 2.97 -10.27 0.43
C ASP A 43 1.84 -11.27 0.73
N GLU A 44 1.66 -11.64 1.99
CA GLU A 44 0.58 -12.53 2.39
C GLU A 44 -0.79 -11.89 2.13
N ILE A 45 -0.95 -10.63 2.52
CA ILE A 45 -2.20 -9.90 2.31
C ILE A 45 -2.51 -9.80 0.82
N ALA A 46 -1.51 -9.47 -0.01
CA ALA A 46 -1.70 -9.38 -1.44
C ALA A 46 -2.20 -10.70 -2.03
N ARG A 47 -1.64 -11.83 -1.56
CA ARG A 47 -2.04 -13.14 -2.04
C ARG A 47 -3.46 -13.50 -1.58
N GLU A 48 -3.76 -13.24 -0.31
CA GLU A 48 -5.04 -13.64 0.28
C GLU A 48 -6.21 -12.80 -0.22
N TYR A 49 -5.95 -11.55 -0.59
CA TYR A 49 -6.99 -10.60 -1.00
C TYR A 49 -7.05 -10.38 -2.51
N GLN A 50 -6.50 -11.29 -3.31
CA GLN A 50 -6.54 -11.15 -4.76
C GLN A 50 -7.97 -10.93 -5.25
N GLY A 51 -8.12 -9.95 -6.15
CA GLY A 51 -9.42 -9.60 -6.71
C GLY A 51 -10.25 -8.69 -5.83
N LYS A 52 -9.87 -8.52 -4.55
CA LYS A 52 -10.61 -7.67 -3.61
C LYS A 52 -9.81 -6.47 -3.16
N LEU A 53 -8.49 -6.60 -3.14
CA LEU A 53 -7.56 -5.54 -2.75
C LEU A 53 -6.31 -5.66 -3.61
N LYS A 54 -5.80 -4.53 -4.08
CA LYS A 54 -4.51 -4.49 -4.75
C LYS A 54 -3.49 -3.95 -3.75
N VAL A 55 -2.30 -4.55 -3.70
CA VAL A 55 -1.20 -4.04 -2.88
C VAL A 55 -0.14 -3.48 -3.81
N VAL A 56 0.13 -2.19 -3.68
CA VAL A 56 1.11 -1.47 -4.50
C VAL A 56 2.25 -1.04 -3.59
N LYS A 57 3.49 -1.37 -3.97
CA LYS A 57 4.68 -0.98 -3.23
C LYS A 57 5.37 0.15 -3.97
N LEU A 58 5.61 1.27 -3.29
CA LEU A 58 6.21 2.45 -3.90
C LEU A 58 7.48 2.84 -3.16
N ASN A 59 8.62 2.67 -3.82
CA ASN A 59 9.93 3.03 -3.29
C ASN A 59 10.06 4.55 -3.32
N THR A 60 10.08 5.19 -2.15
CA THR A 60 10.10 6.65 -2.05
C THR A 60 11.42 7.26 -2.48
N ASP A 61 12.52 6.50 -2.45
CA ASP A 61 13.81 7.01 -2.92
C ASP A 61 13.78 7.26 -4.43
N GLU A 62 13.07 6.41 -5.17
CA GLU A 62 13.01 6.49 -6.63
C GLU A 62 11.77 7.20 -7.15
N ASN A 63 10.78 7.43 -6.29
CA ASN A 63 9.48 7.97 -6.70
C ASN A 63 9.05 9.07 -5.74
N GLN A 64 9.80 10.17 -5.78
CA GLN A 64 9.62 11.25 -4.82
C GLN A 64 8.40 12.12 -5.07
N MET A 65 7.91 12.19 -6.31
CA MET A 65 6.76 13.04 -6.63
C MET A 65 5.50 12.60 -5.91
N VAL A 66 5.18 11.31 -5.96
CA VAL A 66 4.00 10.77 -5.29
C VAL A 66 4.16 10.91 -3.77
N ALA A 67 5.35 10.58 -3.24
CA ALA A 67 5.61 10.70 -1.80
C ALA A 67 5.38 12.14 -1.32
N MET A 68 5.86 13.12 -2.07
CA MET A 68 5.67 14.53 -1.73
C MET A 68 4.21 14.94 -1.81
N LYS A 69 3.51 14.48 -2.86
CA LYS A 69 2.10 14.83 -3.04
C LYS A 69 1.25 14.41 -1.84
N TYR A 70 1.55 13.25 -1.26
CA TYR A 70 0.78 12.75 -0.12
C TYR A 70 1.42 13.07 1.23
N GLY A 71 2.47 13.90 1.23
CA GLY A 71 3.10 14.35 2.48
C GLY A 71 3.71 13.24 3.30
N ILE A 72 4.31 12.25 2.65
CA ILE A 72 4.91 11.12 3.34
C ILE A 72 6.17 11.58 4.08
N ARG A 73 6.17 11.48 5.40
CA ARG A 73 7.29 11.90 6.25
C ARG A 73 7.95 10.74 6.98
N SER A 74 7.21 9.69 7.23
CA SER A 74 7.69 8.52 7.93
C SER A 74 7.44 7.29 7.08
N ILE A 75 8.34 6.33 7.11
CA ILE A 75 8.19 5.08 6.38
C ILE A 75 8.40 3.91 7.33
N PRO A 76 7.64 2.81 7.14
CA PRO A 76 6.60 2.69 6.13
C PRO A 76 5.35 3.49 6.48
N THR A 77 4.67 3.99 5.47
CA THR A 77 3.32 4.52 5.60
C THR A 77 2.46 3.67 4.68
N LEU A 78 1.39 3.12 5.23
CA LEU A 78 0.48 2.25 4.48
C LEU A 78 -0.81 3.00 4.29
N GLY A 79 -1.09 3.45 3.07
CA GLY A 79 -2.29 4.20 2.76
C GLY A 79 -3.31 3.33 2.06
N ILE A 80 -4.57 3.42 2.44
CA ILE A 80 -5.64 2.72 1.74
C ILE A 80 -6.35 3.74 0.86
N PHE A 81 -6.36 3.44 -0.43
CA PHE A 81 -7.01 4.28 -1.45
C PHE A 81 -8.26 3.58 -1.95
N LYS A 82 -9.33 4.35 -2.10
CA LYS A 82 -10.57 3.84 -2.67
C LYS A 82 -11.18 4.93 -3.54
N ASP A 83 -11.52 4.57 -4.76
CA ASP A 83 -12.08 5.52 -5.74
C ASP A 83 -11.21 6.77 -5.91
N GLY A 84 -9.89 6.58 -5.92
CA GLY A 84 -8.94 7.65 -6.16
C GLY A 84 -8.60 8.51 -4.94
N GLU A 85 -9.11 8.17 -3.76
CA GLU A 85 -8.89 8.96 -2.55
C GLU A 85 -8.34 8.12 -1.41
N VAL A 86 -7.52 8.75 -0.55
CA VAL A 86 -7.04 8.11 0.68
C VAL A 86 -8.20 8.02 1.66
N VAL A 87 -8.56 6.81 2.06
CA VAL A 87 -9.65 6.61 3.02
C VAL A 87 -9.16 6.17 4.38
N ASP A 88 -7.90 5.71 4.49
CA ASP A 88 -7.32 5.29 5.76
C ASP A 88 -5.80 5.24 5.63
N ALA A 89 -5.10 5.23 6.76
CA ALA A 89 -3.64 5.12 6.75
C ALA A 89 -3.12 4.53 8.05
N VAL A 90 -2.00 3.84 7.95
CA VAL A 90 -1.26 3.34 9.11
C VAL A 90 0.19 3.80 8.95
N ILE A 91 0.71 4.52 9.94
CA ILE A 91 2.08 5.01 9.93
C ILE A 91 2.92 4.07 10.79
N GLY A 92 3.97 3.51 10.18
CA GLY A 92 4.85 2.57 10.83
C GLY A 92 4.46 1.13 10.59
N ALA A 93 5.29 0.20 11.05
CA ALA A 93 5.02 -1.23 10.93
C ALA A 93 3.92 -1.63 11.90
N ALA A 94 3.09 -2.57 11.50
CA ALA A 94 2.00 -3.05 12.32
C ALA A 94 1.81 -4.56 12.09
N PRO A 95 1.24 -5.27 13.08
CA PRO A 95 0.95 -6.69 12.92
C PRO A 95 -0.11 -6.93 11.84
N LYS A 96 -0.06 -8.10 11.23
CA LYS A 96 -0.99 -8.47 10.17
C LYS A 96 -2.44 -8.30 10.59
N LYS A 97 -2.78 -8.72 11.80
CA LYS A 97 -4.16 -8.64 12.29
C LYS A 97 -4.67 -7.21 12.32
N TYR A 98 -3.83 -6.28 12.75
CA TYR A 98 -4.20 -4.87 12.80
C TYR A 98 -4.45 -4.32 11.39
N LEU A 99 -3.55 -4.66 10.46
CA LEU A 99 -3.69 -4.24 9.07
C LEU A 99 -4.94 -4.83 8.44
N GLU A 100 -5.24 -6.10 8.72
CA GLU A 100 -6.44 -6.73 8.18
C GLU A 100 -7.71 -6.09 8.69
N GLU A 101 -7.74 -5.66 9.95
CA GLU A 101 -8.90 -4.97 10.49
C GLU A 101 -9.17 -3.67 9.75
N LYS A 102 -8.10 -2.92 9.45
CA LYS A 102 -8.22 -1.69 8.65
C LYS A 102 -8.70 -2.00 7.24
N ILE A 103 -8.10 -3.01 6.61
CA ILE A 103 -8.45 -3.41 5.25
C ILE A 103 -9.91 -3.83 5.15
N LYS A 104 -10.37 -4.63 6.10
CA LYS A 104 -11.75 -5.15 6.08
C LYS A 104 -12.80 -4.06 6.18
N SER A 105 -12.45 -2.91 6.75
CA SER A 105 -13.36 -1.77 6.81
C SER A 105 -13.64 -1.17 5.44
N HIS A 106 -12.78 -1.44 4.46
CA HIS A 106 -12.86 -0.79 3.15
C HIS A 106 -12.99 -1.77 1.98
N VAL A 107 -12.99 -3.06 2.24
CA VAL A 107 -13.03 -4.09 1.20
C VAL A 107 -14.35 -4.84 1.27
N SER A 108 -14.92 -5.13 0.09
CA SER A 108 -16.13 -5.94 0.01
C SER A 108 -15.88 -7.33 0.58
N VAL A 109 -16.81 -7.82 1.40
CA VAL A 109 -16.69 -9.14 2.04
C VAL A 109 -17.33 -10.26 1.23
N ASN A 110 -17.88 -9.95 0.07
CA ASN A 110 -18.53 -10.96 -0.78
C ASN A 110 -17.57 -11.60 -1.74
#